data_da67179866ca134afeb032f9d0108d2e
#
_entry.id   da67179866ca134afeb032f9d0108d2e
#
_cell.length_a   1.000
_cell.length_b   1.000
_cell.length_c   1.000
_cell.angle_alpha   90.00
_cell.angle_beta   90.00
_cell.angle_gamma   90.00
#
_symmetry.space_group_name_H-M   'P 1'
#
loop_
_entity.id
_entity.type
_entity.pdbx_description
1 polymer ?
#
loop_
_entity_poly.entity_id
_entity_poly.type
_entity_poly.pdbx_seq_one_letter_code
_entity_poly.pdbx_strand_id
1 'polypeptide(L)'
;MNYDDHSAQHDIFAESRRWEAAHAVPRAARETHSRHDRDPERRLRIGYGSPDFRSHSVSHFLDPLLAGHDRRQFEIFGCAQVAHPDIETRRLRGLADAWRSTVGMTTQAVAARIRDDKIDILVDLAGHTANSRLLVFGERPAPVQAAWLGYPNTTGSAAMDYRLTDDIADPQ
;
A
#
# COMPACT_ATOMS: atom_id res chain seq x y z
N MET A 1 19.10 -7.84 3.92
CA MET A 1 18.63 -9.16 4.39
C MET A 1 17.91 -9.95 3.30
N ASN A 2 16.90 -9.45 2.59
CA ASN A 2 16.19 -10.21 1.53
C ASN A 2 17.07 -10.70 0.36
N TYR A 3 18.28 -10.16 0.20
CA TYR A 3 19.25 -10.54 -0.83
C TYR A 3 20.51 -11.18 -0.25
N ASP A 4 20.46 -11.61 1.01
CA ASP A 4 21.53 -12.31 1.70
C ASP A 4 21.15 -13.78 1.79
N ASP A 5 21.87 -14.61 1.04
CA ASP A 5 21.66 -16.08 0.96
C ASP A 5 21.84 -16.80 2.31
N HIS A 6 22.40 -16.12 3.31
CA HIS A 6 22.63 -16.64 4.66
C HIS A 6 21.52 -16.29 5.66
N SER A 7 20.61 -15.39 5.29
CA SER A 7 19.51 -14.98 6.17
C SER A 7 18.34 -15.95 6.05
N ALA A 8 18.00 -16.65 7.11
CA ALA A 8 16.81 -17.49 7.14
C ALA A 8 15.53 -16.63 7.12
N GLN A 9 14.43 -17.14 6.56
CA GLN A 9 13.16 -16.42 6.48
C GLN A 9 12.66 -15.96 7.85
N HIS A 10 12.87 -16.77 8.90
CA HIS A 10 12.48 -16.40 10.25
C HIS A 10 13.26 -15.19 10.79
N ASP A 11 14.52 -14.99 10.39
CA ASP A 11 15.35 -13.85 10.80
C ASP A 11 14.84 -12.57 10.15
N ILE A 12 14.44 -12.65 8.88
CA ILE A 12 13.83 -11.52 8.14
C ILE A 12 12.51 -11.13 8.78
N PHE A 13 11.68 -12.10 9.15
CA PHE A 13 10.43 -11.85 9.85
C PHE A 13 10.66 -11.24 11.23
N ALA A 14 11.61 -11.77 12.01
CA ALA A 14 11.96 -11.25 13.32
C ALA A 14 12.44 -9.80 13.25
N GLU A 15 13.25 -9.46 12.24
CA GLU A 15 13.72 -8.09 12.02
C GLU A 15 12.58 -7.14 11.62
N SER A 16 11.70 -7.57 10.73
CA SER A 16 10.50 -6.81 10.35
C SER A 16 9.61 -6.53 11.58
N ARG A 17 9.46 -7.51 12.49
CA ARG A 17 8.73 -7.35 13.76
C ARG A 17 9.43 -6.38 14.72
N ARG A 18 10.76 -6.40 14.80
CA ARG A 18 11.52 -5.41 15.59
C ARG A 18 11.34 -4.00 15.06
N TRP A 19 11.40 -3.85 13.73
CA TRP A 19 11.15 -2.58 13.08
C TRP A 19 9.74 -2.06 13.40
N GLU A 20 8.72 -2.91 13.28
CA GLU A 20 7.36 -2.53 13.65
C GLU A 20 7.26 -2.09 15.12
N ALA A 21 7.83 -2.87 16.04
CA ALA A 21 7.79 -2.54 17.47
C ALA A 21 8.41 -1.17 17.78
N ALA A 22 9.45 -0.78 17.02
CA ALA A 22 10.12 0.51 17.18
C ALA A 22 9.33 1.69 16.55
N HIS A 23 8.45 1.44 15.58
CA HIS A 23 7.82 2.49 14.78
C HIS A 23 6.28 2.44 14.78
N ALA A 24 5.67 1.38 15.33
CA ALA A 24 4.22 1.20 15.29
C ALA A 24 3.49 2.24 16.13
N VAL A 25 2.40 2.74 15.57
CA VAL A 25 1.43 3.54 16.32
C VAL A 25 0.68 2.65 17.31
N PRO A 26 0.56 3.03 18.59
CA PRO A 26 -0.20 2.25 19.56
C PRO A 26 -1.64 1.97 19.09
N ARG A 27 -2.11 0.73 19.24
CA ARG A 27 -3.44 0.30 18.78
C ARG A 27 -4.58 1.17 19.34
N ALA A 28 -4.43 1.68 20.55
CA ALA A 28 -5.40 2.56 21.21
C ALA A 28 -5.56 3.94 20.52
N ALA A 29 -4.58 4.36 19.73
CA ALA A 29 -4.62 5.61 18.99
C ALA A 29 -5.21 5.45 17.56
N ARG A 30 -5.55 4.22 17.15
CA ARG A 30 -6.09 3.94 15.83
C ARG A 30 -7.58 4.30 15.77
N GLU A 31 -7.96 5.09 14.78
CA GLU A 31 -9.36 5.42 14.56
C GLU A 31 -10.18 4.19 14.15
N THR A 32 -11.44 4.18 14.55
CA THR A 32 -12.40 3.16 14.11
C THR A 32 -13.00 3.55 12.76
N HIS A 33 -13.20 2.59 11.87
CA HIS A 33 -13.80 2.79 10.54
C HIS A 33 -15.33 2.79 10.56
N SER A 34 -15.95 3.24 11.66
CA SER A 34 -17.41 3.24 11.84
C SER A 34 -18.17 4.14 10.85
N ARG A 35 -17.47 5.07 10.19
CA ARG A 35 -18.06 6.03 9.23
C ARG A 35 -18.07 5.53 7.77
N HIS A 36 -17.56 4.32 7.50
CA HIS A 36 -17.64 3.76 6.15
C HIS A 36 -19.08 3.36 5.84
N ASP A 37 -19.51 3.70 4.65
CA ASP A 37 -20.78 3.26 4.10
C ASP A 37 -20.75 1.74 3.93
N ARG A 38 -21.80 1.06 4.42
CA ARG A 38 -21.92 -0.40 4.40
C ARG A 38 -22.87 -0.90 3.32
N ASP A 39 -23.32 -0.03 2.42
CA ASP A 39 -24.12 -0.45 1.28
C ASP A 39 -23.32 -1.45 0.43
N PRO A 40 -23.76 -2.70 0.27
CA PRO A 40 -23.06 -3.73 -0.50
C PRO A 40 -23.03 -3.43 -2.01
N GLU A 41 -23.94 -2.59 -2.51
CA GLU A 41 -24.05 -2.25 -3.92
C GLU A 41 -23.20 -1.02 -4.32
N ARG A 42 -22.59 -0.34 -3.35
CA ARG A 42 -21.73 0.81 -3.67
C ARG A 42 -20.40 0.39 -4.29
N ARG A 43 -19.81 1.28 -5.05
CA ARG A 43 -18.43 1.11 -5.52
C ARG A 43 -17.46 1.09 -4.33
N LEU A 44 -16.53 0.13 -4.32
CA LEU A 44 -15.44 0.09 -3.35
C LEU A 44 -14.30 1.00 -3.82
N ARG A 45 -13.72 1.75 -2.87
CA ARG A 45 -12.56 2.61 -3.11
C ARG A 45 -11.28 1.88 -2.80
N ILE A 46 -10.45 1.66 -3.83
CA ILE A 46 -9.16 0.99 -3.69
C ILE A 46 -8.06 2.02 -3.83
N GLY A 47 -7.25 2.18 -2.80
CA GLY A 47 -6.06 3.02 -2.80
C GLY A 47 -4.80 2.20 -3.00
N TYR A 48 -3.95 2.58 -3.96
CA TYR A 48 -2.62 2.01 -4.16
C TYR A 48 -1.56 2.99 -3.70
N GLY A 49 -0.69 2.59 -2.77
CA GLY A 49 0.41 3.40 -2.24
C GLY A 49 1.76 2.96 -2.78
N SER A 50 2.51 3.87 -3.45
CA SER A 50 3.85 3.54 -3.95
C SER A 50 4.75 4.75 -4.17
N PRO A 51 6.07 4.63 -3.94
CA PRO A 51 7.08 5.53 -4.46
C PRO A 51 7.43 5.22 -5.93
N ASP A 52 6.97 4.09 -6.48
CA ASP A 52 7.39 3.52 -7.75
C ASP A 52 6.34 3.66 -8.87
N PHE A 53 5.42 4.61 -8.73
CA PHE A 53 4.54 5.05 -9.83
C PHE A 53 5.32 5.89 -10.85
N ARG A 54 6.35 5.33 -11.40
CA ARG A 54 7.30 5.89 -12.35
C ARG A 54 7.89 4.78 -13.21
N SER A 55 8.88 5.05 -14.05
CA SER A 55 9.62 4.02 -14.78
C SER A 55 10.33 3.08 -13.78
N HIS A 56 9.68 1.97 -13.47
CA HIS A 56 10.07 0.98 -12.48
C HIS A 56 9.43 -0.38 -12.79
N SER A 57 10.03 -1.48 -12.35
CA SER A 57 9.47 -2.84 -12.57
C SER A 57 8.04 -3.00 -12.05
N VAL A 58 7.71 -2.43 -10.90
CA VAL A 58 6.36 -2.44 -10.32
C VAL A 58 5.31 -1.87 -11.28
N SER A 59 5.66 -0.84 -12.07
CA SER A 59 4.72 -0.20 -13.00
C SER A 59 4.25 -1.14 -14.10
N HIS A 60 5.09 -2.09 -14.55
CA HIS A 60 4.71 -3.06 -15.58
C HIS A 60 3.62 -4.03 -15.12
N PHE A 61 3.62 -4.40 -13.83
CA PHE A 61 2.59 -5.26 -13.26
C PHE A 61 1.34 -4.47 -12.89
N LEU A 62 1.53 -3.25 -12.42
CA LEU A 62 0.43 -2.41 -11.96
C LEU A 62 -0.44 -1.89 -13.12
N ASP A 63 0.16 -1.61 -14.27
CA ASP A 63 -0.54 -1.08 -15.44
C ASP A 63 -1.73 -1.94 -15.89
N PRO A 64 -1.56 -3.24 -16.19
CA PRO A 64 -2.68 -4.08 -16.59
C PRO A 64 -3.73 -4.22 -15.48
N LEU A 65 -3.32 -4.20 -14.21
CA LEU A 65 -4.25 -4.23 -13.09
C LEU A 65 -5.12 -2.97 -13.05
N LEU A 66 -4.50 -1.78 -13.11
CA LEU A 66 -5.25 -0.51 -13.08
C LEU A 66 -6.17 -0.37 -14.28
N ALA A 67 -5.73 -0.82 -15.47
CA ALA A 67 -6.54 -0.82 -16.68
C ALA A 67 -7.70 -1.83 -16.62
N GLY A 68 -7.49 -2.96 -15.95
CA GLY A 68 -8.45 -4.08 -15.89
C GLY A 68 -9.55 -3.96 -14.83
N HIS A 69 -9.49 -2.98 -13.93
CA HIS A 69 -10.53 -2.81 -12.92
C HIS A 69 -11.91 -2.51 -13.53
N ASP A 70 -12.94 -3.20 -13.08
CA ASP A 70 -14.33 -2.85 -13.42
C ASP A 70 -14.74 -1.57 -12.70
N ARG A 71 -14.76 -0.47 -13.45
CA ARG A 71 -15.09 0.86 -12.96
C ARG A 71 -16.52 1.02 -12.47
N ARG A 72 -17.40 0.05 -12.73
CA ARG A 72 -18.75 0.03 -12.16
C ARG A 72 -18.73 -0.40 -10.70
N GLN A 73 -17.74 -1.23 -10.30
CA GLN A 73 -17.61 -1.78 -8.95
C GLN A 73 -16.54 -1.07 -8.13
N PHE A 74 -15.49 -0.54 -8.78
CA PHE A 74 -14.32 0.01 -8.11
C PHE A 74 -14.04 1.45 -8.51
N GLU A 75 -13.62 2.26 -7.54
CA GLU A 75 -13.05 3.60 -7.71
C GLU A 75 -11.59 3.56 -7.28
N ILE A 76 -10.67 3.90 -8.16
CA ILE A 76 -9.23 3.69 -7.99
C ILE A 76 -8.51 4.98 -7.63
N PHE A 77 -7.75 4.93 -6.54
CA PHE A 77 -6.97 6.03 -6.01
C PHE A 77 -5.47 5.71 -6.06
N GLY A 78 -4.67 6.57 -6.69
CA GLY A 78 -3.22 6.52 -6.61
C GLY A 78 -2.71 7.42 -5.47
N CYS A 79 -2.02 6.85 -4.48
CA CYS A 79 -1.34 7.57 -3.40
C CYS A 79 0.17 7.58 -3.70
N ALA A 80 0.64 8.59 -4.44
CA ALA A 80 1.94 8.60 -5.07
C ALA A 80 3.01 9.33 -4.24
N GLN A 81 4.07 8.62 -3.85
CA GLN A 81 5.28 9.17 -3.22
C GLN A 81 6.38 9.40 -4.26
N VAL A 82 6.05 10.01 -5.41
CA VAL A 82 6.96 10.21 -6.54
C VAL A 82 7.44 11.65 -6.56
N ALA A 83 8.70 11.86 -6.17
CA ALA A 83 9.31 13.18 -6.14
C ALA A 83 9.58 13.75 -7.55
N HIS A 84 9.91 12.88 -8.50
CA HIS A 84 10.21 13.24 -9.89
C HIS A 84 9.31 12.46 -10.84
N PRO A 85 8.10 12.98 -11.14
CA PRO A 85 7.16 12.34 -12.06
C PRO A 85 7.71 12.26 -13.48
N ASP A 86 7.56 11.13 -14.13
CA ASP A 86 7.97 10.83 -15.50
C ASP A 86 6.79 10.53 -16.44
N ILE A 87 7.07 9.95 -17.60
CA ILE A 87 6.03 9.58 -18.58
C ILE A 87 5.14 8.47 -18.03
N GLU A 88 5.71 7.49 -17.30
CA GLU A 88 4.97 6.39 -16.68
C GLU A 88 4.08 6.89 -15.53
N THR A 89 4.57 7.85 -14.74
CA THR A 89 3.75 8.50 -13.70
C THR A 89 2.48 9.11 -14.32
N ARG A 90 2.64 9.82 -15.44
CA ARG A 90 1.50 10.44 -16.15
C ARG A 90 0.54 9.39 -16.69
N ARG A 91 1.07 8.30 -17.23
CA ARG A 91 0.27 7.20 -17.78
C ARG A 91 -0.55 6.51 -16.68
N LEU A 92 0.10 6.09 -15.58
CA LEU A 92 -0.57 5.46 -14.45
C LEU A 92 -1.62 6.37 -13.80
N ARG A 93 -1.29 7.68 -13.70
CA ARG A 93 -2.25 8.67 -13.22
C ARG A 93 -3.51 8.73 -14.09
N GLY A 94 -3.39 8.57 -15.40
CA GLY A 94 -4.53 8.52 -16.33
C GLY A 94 -5.41 7.27 -16.16
N LEU A 95 -4.90 6.23 -15.51
CA LEU A 95 -5.63 4.99 -15.20
C LEU A 95 -6.34 5.01 -13.83
N ALA A 96 -6.12 6.03 -13.01
CA ALA A 96 -6.77 6.18 -11.71
C ALA A 96 -7.94 7.18 -11.79
N ASP A 97 -8.99 6.95 -10.99
CA ASP A 97 -10.11 7.91 -10.86
C ASP A 97 -9.68 9.14 -10.06
N ALA A 98 -8.78 8.94 -9.09
CA ALA A 98 -8.21 10.02 -8.30
C ALA A 98 -6.71 9.79 -8.05
N TRP A 99 -5.95 10.90 -7.97
CA TRP A 99 -4.52 10.84 -7.74
C TRP A 99 -4.10 11.81 -6.65
N ARG A 100 -3.37 11.30 -5.65
CA ARG A 100 -2.88 12.05 -4.50
C ARG A 100 -1.36 12.01 -4.46
N SER A 101 -0.70 13.16 -4.63
CA SER A 101 0.72 13.24 -4.29
C SER A 101 0.88 13.28 -2.77
N THR A 102 1.75 12.42 -2.25
CA THR A 102 2.07 12.36 -0.81
C THR A 102 3.45 12.93 -0.51
N VAL A 103 4.14 13.45 -1.53
CA VAL A 103 5.47 14.06 -1.41
C VAL A 103 5.40 15.27 -0.47
N GLY A 104 6.32 15.32 0.50
CA GLY A 104 6.38 16.40 1.49
C GLY A 104 5.33 16.33 2.61
N MET A 105 4.39 15.38 2.55
CA MET A 105 3.39 15.22 3.60
C MET A 105 3.93 14.37 4.77
N THR A 106 3.50 14.69 5.98
CA THR A 106 3.75 13.85 7.15
C THR A 106 2.93 12.54 7.07
N THR A 107 3.32 11.53 7.84
CA THR A 107 2.58 10.25 7.94
C THR A 107 1.13 10.50 8.33
N GLN A 108 0.89 11.34 9.33
CA GLN A 108 -0.45 11.67 9.84
C GLN A 108 -1.30 12.39 8.77
N ALA A 109 -0.68 13.32 8.03
CA ALA A 109 -1.38 14.05 6.96
C ALA A 109 -1.80 13.13 5.81
N VAL A 110 -0.95 12.17 5.43
CA VAL A 110 -1.30 11.15 4.42
C VAL A 110 -2.41 10.24 4.93
N ALA A 111 -2.31 9.76 6.18
CA ALA A 111 -3.33 8.92 6.79
C ALA A 111 -4.69 9.64 6.87
N ALA A 112 -4.70 10.91 7.28
CA ALA A 112 -5.93 11.74 7.30
C ALA A 112 -6.53 11.86 5.90
N ARG A 113 -5.70 12.11 4.87
CA ARG A 113 -6.17 12.21 3.48
C ARG A 113 -6.81 10.93 2.98
N ILE A 114 -6.24 9.76 3.32
CA ILE A 114 -6.79 8.45 2.95
C ILE A 114 -8.15 8.22 3.63
N ARG A 115 -8.30 8.63 4.90
CA ARG A 115 -9.58 8.58 5.62
C ARG A 115 -10.63 9.50 5.00
N ASP A 116 -10.25 10.74 4.63
CA ASP A 116 -11.14 11.70 3.98
C ASP A 116 -11.61 11.21 2.61
N ASP A 117 -10.74 10.56 1.86
CA ASP A 117 -11.06 9.90 0.60
C ASP A 117 -11.92 8.62 0.80
N LYS A 118 -12.11 8.16 2.06
CA LYS A 118 -12.89 6.98 2.45
C LYS A 118 -12.44 5.72 1.72
N ILE A 119 -11.13 5.50 1.67
CA ILE A 119 -10.56 4.31 1.04
C ILE A 119 -10.98 3.07 1.83
N ASP A 120 -11.56 2.08 1.15
CA ASP A 120 -12.00 0.82 1.75
C ASP A 120 -10.87 -0.20 1.85
N ILE A 121 -10.08 -0.29 0.78
CA ILE A 121 -8.95 -1.21 0.68
C ILE A 121 -7.70 -0.39 0.31
N LEU A 122 -6.69 -0.40 1.16
CA LEU A 122 -5.42 0.26 0.90
C LEU A 122 -4.34 -0.79 0.62
N VAL A 123 -3.71 -0.70 -0.55
CA VAL A 123 -2.68 -1.65 -0.99
C VAL A 123 -1.31 -0.97 -0.96
N ASP A 124 -0.38 -1.56 -0.21
CA ASP A 124 1.02 -1.17 -0.19
C ASP A 124 1.78 -1.91 -1.30
N LEU A 125 2.46 -1.15 -2.15
CA LEU A 125 3.26 -1.68 -3.25
C LEU A 125 4.77 -1.53 -3.01
N ALA A 126 5.19 -1.26 -1.77
CA ALA A 126 6.58 -0.94 -1.49
C ALA A 126 7.18 -1.70 -0.29
N GLY A 127 6.40 -2.02 0.73
CA GLY A 127 6.91 -2.66 1.95
C GLY A 127 8.06 -1.88 2.58
N HIS A 128 9.18 -2.55 2.83
CA HIS A 128 10.40 -1.96 3.41
C HIS A 128 11.37 -1.40 2.36
N THR A 129 10.94 -1.11 1.15
CA THR A 129 11.81 -0.46 0.15
C THR A 129 12.01 1.03 0.43
N ALA A 130 12.99 1.63 -0.24
CA ALA A 130 13.30 3.05 -0.08
C ALA A 130 12.11 3.95 -0.44
N ASN A 131 11.92 5.02 0.33
CA ASN A 131 10.84 5.99 0.18
C ASN A 131 9.42 5.42 0.35
N SER A 132 9.28 4.20 0.89
CA SER A 132 7.97 3.62 1.20
C SER A 132 7.22 4.48 2.22
N ARG A 133 5.91 4.29 2.27
CA ARG A 133 5.03 4.93 3.25
C ARG A 133 4.43 3.91 4.23
N LEU A 134 5.19 2.85 4.55
CA LEU A 134 4.72 1.77 5.42
C LEU A 134 4.21 2.27 6.77
N LEU A 135 4.80 3.33 7.34
CA LEU A 135 4.30 3.96 8.57
C LEU A 135 2.87 4.51 8.46
N VAL A 136 2.41 4.89 7.28
CA VAL A 136 1.02 5.32 7.04
C VAL A 136 0.06 4.18 7.33
N PHE A 137 0.41 2.95 6.96
CA PHE A 137 -0.40 1.77 7.25
C PHE A 137 -0.48 1.49 8.76
N GLY A 138 0.56 1.84 9.51
CA GLY A 138 0.55 1.80 10.98
C GLY A 138 -0.56 2.65 11.62
N GLU A 139 -0.92 3.78 10.99
CA GLU A 139 -2.04 4.64 11.40
C GLU A 139 -3.42 4.02 11.11
N ARG A 140 -3.46 2.91 10.40
CA ARG A 140 -4.68 2.21 10.02
C ARG A 140 -5.72 3.12 9.33
N PRO A 141 -5.38 3.81 8.22
CA PRO A 141 -6.28 4.76 7.58
C PRO A 141 -7.41 4.12 6.79
N ALA A 142 -7.34 2.84 6.47
CA ALA A 142 -8.37 2.09 5.74
C ALA A 142 -8.83 0.85 6.52
N PRO A 143 -10.08 0.40 6.35
CA PRO A 143 -10.62 -0.79 7.01
C PRO A 143 -9.84 -2.06 6.67
N VAL A 144 -9.45 -2.22 5.41
CA VAL A 144 -8.67 -3.34 4.90
C VAL A 144 -7.34 -2.83 4.36
N GLN A 145 -6.25 -3.48 4.76
CA GLN A 145 -4.91 -3.13 4.32
C GLN A 145 -4.17 -4.37 3.84
N ALA A 146 -3.59 -4.28 2.64
CA ALA A 146 -2.88 -5.39 2.02
C ALA A 146 -1.49 -4.96 1.52
N ALA A 147 -0.52 -5.88 1.55
CA ALA A 147 0.76 -5.73 0.89
C ALA A 147 0.77 -6.55 -0.40
N TRP A 148 1.34 -5.99 -1.47
CA TRP A 148 1.45 -6.67 -2.76
C TRP A 148 2.68 -6.22 -3.53
N LEU A 149 3.30 -7.13 -4.25
CA LEU A 149 4.23 -7.01 -5.35
C LEU A 149 5.60 -6.37 -5.05
N GLY A 150 5.68 -5.12 -4.61
CA GLY A 150 6.95 -4.36 -4.61
C GLY A 150 7.96 -4.75 -3.53
N TYR A 151 7.57 -5.62 -2.62
CA TYR A 151 8.44 -6.15 -1.57
C TYR A 151 8.28 -7.68 -1.48
N PRO A 152 9.36 -8.45 -1.67
CA PRO A 152 9.29 -9.91 -1.87
C PRO A 152 8.99 -10.69 -0.59
N ASN A 153 8.91 -10.05 0.57
CA ASN A 153 8.72 -10.71 1.85
C ASN A 153 7.59 -10.05 2.67
N THR A 154 7.34 -10.57 3.87
CA THR A 154 6.39 -9.97 4.81
C THR A 154 6.86 -8.60 5.28
N THR A 155 5.92 -7.68 5.49
CA THR A 155 6.19 -6.41 6.16
C THR A 155 6.40 -6.56 7.67
N GLY A 156 5.99 -7.70 8.25
CA GLY A 156 5.95 -7.93 9.70
C GLY A 156 4.96 -7.05 10.46
N SER A 157 4.22 -6.19 9.76
CA SER A 157 3.31 -5.23 10.39
C SER A 157 1.98 -5.86 10.75
N ALA A 158 1.58 -5.72 12.02
CA ALA A 158 0.25 -6.11 12.50
C ALA A 158 -0.88 -5.19 11.96
N ALA A 159 -0.53 -4.14 11.23
CA ALA A 159 -1.48 -3.28 10.55
C ALA A 159 -1.88 -3.79 9.16
N MET A 160 -1.13 -4.76 8.60
CA MET A 160 -1.49 -5.43 7.35
C MET A 160 -2.41 -6.61 7.64
N ASP A 161 -3.57 -6.65 6.96
CA ASP A 161 -4.53 -7.74 7.10
C ASP A 161 -4.19 -8.90 6.16
N TYR A 162 -3.64 -8.57 4.97
CA TYR A 162 -3.37 -9.53 3.91
C TYR A 162 -2.03 -9.26 3.23
N ARG A 163 -1.42 -10.32 2.72
CA ARG A 163 -0.35 -10.28 1.73
C ARG A 163 -0.86 -11.01 0.48
N LEU A 164 -0.84 -10.32 -0.65
CA LEU A 164 -1.17 -10.92 -1.95
C LEU A 164 0.11 -11.51 -2.53
N THR A 165 0.06 -12.78 -2.90
CA THR A 165 1.17 -13.55 -3.46
C THR A 165 0.62 -14.62 -4.40
N ASP A 166 1.48 -15.41 -5.01
CA ASP A 166 1.14 -16.56 -5.85
C ASP A 166 2.00 -17.79 -5.46
N ASP A 167 1.66 -18.94 -6.00
CA ASP A 167 2.33 -20.23 -5.71
C ASP A 167 3.79 -20.29 -6.21
N ILE A 168 4.20 -19.35 -7.07
CA ILE A 168 5.59 -19.26 -7.57
C ILE A 168 6.43 -18.44 -6.61
N ALA A 169 5.89 -17.30 -6.17
CA ALA A 169 6.61 -16.40 -5.26
C ALA A 169 6.60 -16.89 -3.81
N ASP A 170 5.62 -17.71 -3.43
CA ASP A 170 5.43 -18.20 -2.06
C ASP A 170 4.91 -19.66 -2.09
N PRO A 171 5.75 -20.63 -2.53
CA PRO A 171 5.37 -22.03 -2.62
C PRO A 171 5.07 -22.60 -1.24
N GLN A 172 3.96 -23.34 -1.13
CA GLN A 172 3.48 -23.98 0.11
C GLN A 172 4.21 -25.28 0.41
#